data_d62f667648b1bc3cecada88ccedfbbe5
#
_entry.id   d62f667648b1bc3cecada88ccedfbbe5
#
_cell.length_a   1.000
_cell.length_b   1.000
_cell.length_c   1.000
_cell.angle_alpha   90.00
_cell.angle_beta   90.00
_cell.angle_gamma   90.00
#
_symmetry.space_group_name_H-M   'P 1'
#
loop_
_entity.id
_entity.type
_entity.pdbx_description
1 polymer ?
#
loop_
_entity_poly.entity_id
_entity_poly.type
_entity_poly.pdbx_seq_one_letter_code
_entity_poly.pdbx_strand_id
1 'polypeptide(L)'
;FTITFQADGVEVASYKCGYGDYLSADQIPEVPEKDGYYGVWPDYDFSDITGNKVLEAEYEEWTASIASAEKNDNNKALVMAEGNFYPNAALHLQVEGNTYTVSMTNSMEEDAPDYTGEATLRVYCEDADNTVIEVAQDGEYTEVESTVIGSYRQFTMEVPGSFRTVEVEGSHTLLIVLCIVGGAVVILLIVLLGKKAAKRRKTRKAAKRDRKAGKADEDQSGTNESDSKDSPAEGTDVTDAAEDAGQTADA
;
A
#
# COMPACT_ATOMS: atom_id res chain seq x y z
N PHE A 1 35.14 -43.09 -14.16
CA PHE A 1 34.52 -41.84 -14.61
C PHE A 1 34.29 -40.91 -13.42
N THR A 2 34.04 -39.65 -13.74
CA THR A 2 33.73 -38.62 -12.74
C THR A 2 32.47 -37.90 -13.17
N ILE A 3 31.51 -37.85 -12.25
CA ILE A 3 30.31 -37.04 -12.36
C ILE A 3 30.53 -35.82 -11.45
N THR A 4 30.47 -34.63 -12.01
CA THR A 4 30.71 -33.37 -11.29
C THR A 4 29.47 -32.50 -11.39
N PHE A 5 28.97 -32.03 -10.27
CA PHE A 5 27.90 -31.05 -10.14
C PHE A 5 28.52 -29.67 -9.92
N GLN A 6 28.12 -28.70 -10.73
CA GLN A 6 28.57 -27.30 -10.65
C GLN A 6 27.41 -26.35 -10.61
N ALA A 7 27.58 -25.25 -9.92
CA ALA A 7 26.63 -24.13 -9.90
C ALA A 7 27.41 -22.82 -10.09
N ASP A 8 27.04 -22.03 -11.09
CA ASP A 8 27.76 -20.81 -11.49
C ASP A 8 29.28 -21.06 -11.68
N GLY A 9 29.64 -22.25 -12.23
CA GLY A 9 31.03 -22.65 -12.48
C GLY A 9 31.80 -23.12 -11.23
N VAL A 10 31.15 -23.24 -10.08
CA VAL A 10 31.76 -23.73 -8.83
C VAL A 10 31.35 -25.16 -8.58
N GLU A 11 32.32 -26.05 -8.29
CA GLU A 11 32.02 -27.44 -7.95
C GLU A 11 31.26 -27.52 -6.62
N VAL A 12 30.06 -28.16 -6.68
CA VAL A 12 29.20 -28.46 -5.53
C VAL A 12 29.51 -29.85 -4.97
N ALA A 13 29.63 -30.83 -5.87
CA ALA A 13 29.99 -32.20 -5.52
C ALA A 13 30.67 -32.91 -6.71
N SER A 14 31.43 -33.95 -6.40
CA SER A 14 32.09 -34.77 -7.42
C SER A 14 32.15 -36.22 -6.96
N TYR A 15 31.72 -37.15 -7.84
CA TYR A 15 31.64 -38.58 -7.56
C TYR A 15 32.50 -39.38 -8.55
N LYS A 16 33.29 -40.30 -8.05
CA LYS A 16 34.07 -41.26 -8.87
C LYS A 16 33.26 -42.52 -9.06
N CYS A 17 33.00 -42.89 -10.28
CA CYS A 17 32.18 -44.03 -10.68
C CYS A 17 32.96 -44.97 -11.61
N GLY A 18 32.68 -46.27 -11.47
CA GLY A 18 33.13 -47.28 -12.46
C GLY A 18 32.26 -47.23 -13.72
N TYR A 19 32.55 -48.10 -14.66
CA TYR A 19 31.70 -48.32 -15.83
C TYR A 19 30.44 -49.07 -15.41
N GLY A 20 29.27 -48.56 -15.75
CA GLY A 20 27.99 -49.17 -15.40
C GLY A 20 27.56 -48.93 -13.93
N ASP A 21 28.28 -48.10 -13.19
CA ASP A 21 27.84 -47.68 -11.86
C ASP A 21 26.62 -46.75 -11.96
N TYR A 22 25.94 -46.58 -10.84
CA TYR A 22 24.82 -45.66 -10.72
C TYR A 22 25.02 -44.67 -9.55
N LEU A 23 24.35 -43.51 -9.61
CA LEU A 23 24.17 -42.64 -8.47
C LEU A 23 22.73 -42.71 -7.98
N SER A 24 22.54 -42.96 -6.69
CA SER A 24 21.21 -42.93 -6.07
C SER A 24 20.74 -41.49 -5.83
N ALA A 25 19.43 -41.28 -5.68
CA ALA A 25 18.85 -39.94 -5.52
C ALA A 25 19.41 -39.19 -4.30
N ASP A 26 19.76 -39.91 -3.22
CA ASP A 26 20.38 -39.31 -2.04
C ASP A 26 21.84 -38.85 -2.22
N GLN A 27 22.48 -39.26 -3.31
CA GLN A 27 23.81 -38.83 -3.67
C GLN A 27 23.78 -37.57 -4.59
N ILE A 28 22.63 -37.26 -5.18
CA ILE A 28 22.48 -36.04 -5.97
C ILE A 28 22.42 -34.86 -5.01
N PRO A 29 23.39 -33.91 -5.08
CA PRO A 29 23.37 -32.78 -4.15
C PRO A 29 22.18 -31.86 -4.43
N GLU A 30 21.73 -31.13 -3.42
CA GLU A 30 20.78 -30.05 -3.62
C GLU A 30 21.46 -28.93 -4.47
N VAL A 31 20.67 -28.27 -5.31
CA VAL A 31 21.16 -27.10 -6.04
C VAL A 31 21.34 -25.96 -5.04
N PRO A 32 22.50 -25.27 -5.01
CA PRO A 32 22.69 -24.13 -4.13
C PRO A 32 21.63 -23.06 -4.31
N GLU A 33 21.17 -22.50 -3.21
CA GLU A 33 20.18 -21.41 -3.24
C GLU A 33 20.75 -20.19 -3.94
N LYS A 34 19.90 -19.52 -4.73
CA LYS A 34 20.19 -18.27 -5.40
C LYS A 34 19.01 -17.32 -5.22
N ASP A 35 19.26 -16.14 -4.66
CA ASP A 35 18.20 -15.18 -4.35
C ASP A 35 17.39 -14.79 -5.60
N GLY A 36 16.07 -14.93 -5.51
CA GLY A 36 15.14 -14.68 -6.61
C GLY A 36 15.01 -15.82 -7.64
N TYR A 37 15.74 -16.92 -7.47
CA TYR A 37 15.73 -18.04 -8.42
C TYR A 37 15.50 -19.37 -7.73
N TYR A 38 14.91 -20.33 -8.45
CA TYR A 38 14.99 -21.74 -8.11
C TYR A 38 15.97 -22.43 -9.06
N GLY A 39 16.69 -23.43 -8.55
CA GLY A 39 17.69 -24.15 -9.31
C GLY A 39 17.29 -25.60 -9.55
N VAL A 40 17.62 -26.11 -10.71
CA VAL A 40 17.43 -27.51 -11.07
C VAL A 40 18.71 -28.07 -11.68
N TRP A 41 18.97 -29.35 -11.43
CA TRP A 41 19.99 -30.05 -12.20
C TRP A 41 19.41 -30.44 -13.57
N PRO A 42 20.19 -30.33 -14.67
CA PRO A 42 19.74 -30.79 -15.97
C PRO A 42 19.44 -32.29 -15.93
N ASP A 43 18.45 -32.71 -16.71
CA ASP A 43 18.06 -34.10 -16.82
C ASP A 43 19.25 -34.99 -17.24
N TYR A 44 19.52 -36.01 -16.48
CA TYR A 44 20.60 -36.97 -16.72
C TYR A 44 20.24 -38.33 -16.15
N ASP A 45 20.48 -39.39 -16.95
CA ASP A 45 20.28 -40.77 -16.49
C ASP A 45 21.47 -41.22 -15.62
N PHE A 46 21.23 -41.26 -14.33
CA PHE A 46 22.22 -41.72 -13.33
C PHE A 46 22.22 -43.23 -13.13
N SER A 47 21.42 -44.01 -13.86
CA SER A 47 21.29 -45.47 -13.66
C SER A 47 22.42 -46.28 -14.33
N ASP A 48 23.12 -45.71 -15.33
CA ASP A 48 24.20 -46.36 -16.08
C ASP A 48 25.29 -45.35 -16.49
N ILE A 49 26.28 -45.18 -15.63
CA ILE A 49 27.36 -44.20 -15.85
C ILE A 49 28.42 -44.81 -16.76
N THR A 50 28.50 -44.29 -17.98
CA THR A 50 29.42 -44.78 -19.02
C THR A 50 30.49 -43.74 -19.44
N GLY A 51 30.50 -42.56 -18.81
CA GLY A 51 31.46 -41.48 -19.15
C GLY A 51 31.56 -40.42 -18.07
N ASN A 52 32.56 -39.51 -18.26
CA ASN A 52 32.63 -38.32 -17.43
C ASN A 52 31.52 -37.36 -17.81
N LYS A 53 30.90 -36.72 -16.83
CA LYS A 53 29.86 -35.72 -17.02
C LYS A 53 30.04 -34.56 -16.05
N VAL A 54 29.87 -33.35 -16.54
CA VAL A 54 29.67 -32.15 -15.73
C VAL A 54 28.22 -31.72 -15.90
N LEU A 55 27.55 -31.55 -14.80
CA LEU A 55 26.18 -31.07 -14.71
C LEU A 55 26.25 -29.65 -14.12
N GLU A 56 25.88 -28.67 -14.91
CA GLU A 56 25.81 -27.27 -14.46
C GLU A 56 24.37 -26.98 -14.05
N ALA A 57 24.15 -26.42 -12.84
CA ALA A 57 22.83 -26.05 -12.37
C ALA A 57 22.19 -25.00 -13.27
N GLU A 58 20.94 -25.19 -13.58
CA GLU A 58 20.11 -24.24 -14.31
C GLU A 58 19.25 -23.47 -13.31
N TYR A 59 19.22 -22.13 -13.42
CA TYR A 59 18.48 -21.25 -12.53
C TYR A 59 17.41 -20.49 -13.30
N GLU A 60 16.17 -20.55 -12.78
CA GLU A 60 15.03 -19.83 -13.32
C GLU A 60 14.45 -18.91 -12.25
N GLU A 61 13.90 -17.75 -12.67
CA GLU A 61 13.30 -16.79 -11.75
C GLU A 61 12.00 -17.31 -11.14
N TRP A 62 11.81 -17.09 -9.84
CA TRP A 62 10.54 -17.33 -9.18
C TRP A 62 9.44 -16.42 -9.75
N THR A 63 8.22 -16.97 -9.91
CA THR A 63 7.04 -16.16 -10.11
C THR A 63 6.67 -15.46 -8.79
N ALA A 64 6.67 -14.13 -8.77
CA ALA A 64 6.48 -13.34 -7.55
C ALA A 64 5.03 -13.32 -7.04
N SER A 65 4.04 -13.69 -7.86
CA SER A 65 2.64 -13.76 -7.45
C SER A 65 1.85 -14.70 -8.33
N ILE A 66 0.87 -15.38 -7.73
CA ILE A 66 -0.13 -16.18 -8.45
C ILE A 66 -1.53 -15.63 -8.14
N ALA A 67 -2.46 -15.76 -9.08
CA ALA A 67 -3.81 -15.22 -8.97
C ALA A 67 -4.85 -16.32 -9.09
N SER A 68 -5.97 -16.16 -8.37
CA SER A 68 -7.12 -17.03 -8.52
C SER A 68 -7.73 -16.91 -9.93
N ALA A 69 -8.39 -17.97 -10.38
CA ALA A 69 -9.15 -17.97 -11.64
C ALA A 69 -10.40 -17.08 -11.52
N GLU A 70 -10.97 -16.99 -10.31
CA GLU A 70 -12.15 -16.20 -10.00
C GLU A 70 -11.82 -14.71 -10.05
N LYS A 71 -12.71 -13.97 -10.73
CA LYS A 71 -12.53 -12.53 -10.97
C LYS A 71 -13.80 -11.77 -10.65
N ASN A 72 -13.65 -10.49 -10.30
CA ASN A 72 -14.76 -9.56 -10.18
C ASN A 72 -15.25 -9.05 -11.56
N ASP A 73 -16.30 -8.22 -11.55
CA ASP A 73 -16.89 -7.61 -12.76
C ASP A 73 -15.91 -6.75 -13.57
N ASN A 74 -14.84 -6.26 -12.93
CA ASN A 74 -13.78 -5.48 -13.56
C ASN A 74 -12.59 -6.34 -14.03
N ASN A 75 -12.78 -7.67 -14.11
CA ASN A 75 -11.76 -8.65 -14.53
C ASN A 75 -10.50 -8.66 -13.63
N LYS A 76 -10.61 -8.23 -12.38
CA LYS A 76 -9.54 -8.34 -11.38
C LYS A 76 -9.67 -9.66 -10.62
N ALA A 77 -8.56 -10.34 -10.36
CA ALA A 77 -8.57 -11.55 -9.54
C ALA A 77 -9.14 -11.25 -8.16
N LEU A 78 -9.96 -12.16 -7.63
CA LEU A 78 -10.53 -12.02 -6.29
C LEU A 78 -9.47 -12.21 -5.21
N VAL A 79 -8.56 -13.16 -5.41
CA VAL A 79 -7.45 -13.42 -4.47
C VAL A 79 -6.15 -13.58 -5.25
N MET A 80 -5.08 -13.10 -4.70
CA MET A 80 -3.71 -13.30 -5.17
C MET A 80 -2.85 -13.77 -4.00
N ALA A 81 -1.89 -14.64 -4.27
CA ALA A 81 -0.84 -14.97 -3.32
C ALA A 81 0.48 -14.34 -3.75
N GLU A 82 1.24 -13.84 -2.78
CA GLU A 82 2.54 -13.21 -2.96
C GLU A 82 3.63 -14.10 -2.37
N GLY A 83 4.72 -14.25 -3.07
CA GLY A 83 5.83 -15.10 -2.61
C GLY A 83 6.70 -15.57 -3.77
N ASN A 84 7.37 -16.71 -3.54
CA ASN A 84 8.18 -17.37 -4.55
C ASN A 84 7.43 -18.62 -5.02
N PHE A 85 6.98 -18.60 -6.26
CA PHE A 85 6.17 -19.67 -6.83
C PHE A 85 6.85 -20.29 -8.04
N TYR A 86 6.74 -21.61 -8.15
CA TYR A 86 7.06 -22.32 -9.38
C TYR A 86 6.11 -21.91 -10.51
N PRO A 87 6.51 -22.02 -11.79
CA PRO A 87 5.68 -21.59 -12.93
C PRO A 87 4.32 -22.29 -13.03
N ASN A 88 4.22 -23.52 -12.51
CA ASN A 88 3.00 -24.33 -12.49
C ASN A 88 2.20 -24.20 -11.19
N ALA A 89 2.63 -23.33 -10.27
CA ALA A 89 1.88 -23.06 -9.06
C ALA A 89 0.48 -22.52 -9.37
N ALA A 90 -0.50 -22.97 -8.60
CA ALA A 90 -1.90 -22.58 -8.78
C ALA A 90 -2.56 -22.24 -7.46
N LEU A 91 -3.41 -21.21 -7.48
CA LEU A 91 -4.25 -20.79 -6.37
C LEU A 91 -5.68 -21.22 -6.65
N HIS A 92 -6.22 -22.08 -5.81
CA HIS A 92 -7.59 -22.58 -5.89
C HIS A 92 -8.47 -21.86 -4.87
N LEU A 93 -9.61 -21.35 -5.32
CA LEU A 93 -10.49 -20.52 -4.51
C LEU A 93 -11.93 -21.07 -4.59
N GLN A 94 -12.58 -21.19 -3.43
CA GLN A 94 -14.02 -21.39 -3.33
C GLN A 94 -14.61 -20.20 -2.59
N VAL A 95 -15.68 -19.60 -3.15
CA VAL A 95 -16.29 -18.38 -2.60
C VAL A 95 -17.73 -18.64 -2.23
N GLU A 96 -18.08 -18.39 -0.97
CA GLU A 96 -19.44 -18.48 -0.44
C GLU A 96 -19.81 -17.16 0.27
N GLY A 97 -20.47 -16.27 -0.47
CA GLY A 97 -20.77 -14.92 0.04
C GLY A 97 -19.49 -14.12 0.27
N ASN A 98 -19.23 -13.79 1.52
CA ASN A 98 -18.01 -13.08 1.96
C ASN A 98 -16.91 -14.01 2.51
N THR A 99 -17.12 -15.31 2.42
CA THR A 99 -16.17 -16.33 2.90
C THR A 99 -15.43 -16.95 1.73
N TYR A 100 -14.13 -17.09 1.88
CA TYR A 100 -13.18 -17.59 0.91
C TYR A 100 -12.46 -18.79 1.49
N THR A 101 -12.47 -19.91 0.79
CA THR A 101 -11.64 -21.07 1.12
C THR A 101 -10.53 -21.18 0.08
N VAL A 102 -9.30 -21.21 0.54
CA VAL A 102 -8.10 -21.15 -0.28
C VAL A 102 -7.29 -22.43 -0.09
N SER A 103 -6.87 -23.03 -1.20
CA SER A 103 -5.77 -23.97 -1.27
C SER A 103 -4.84 -23.60 -2.42
N MET A 104 -3.63 -24.08 -2.41
CA MET A 104 -2.69 -23.83 -3.50
C MET A 104 -1.70 -24.98 -3.68
N THR A 105 -1.17 -25.08 -4.89
CA THR A 105 -0.02 -25.94 -5.20
C THR A 105 1.18 -25.06 -5.51
N ASN A 106 2.36 -25.46 -5.03
CA ASN A 106 3.62 -24.78 -5.32
C ASN A 106 4.74 -25.82 -5.39
N SER A 107 4.87 -26.49 -6.52
CA SER A 107 5.86 -27.57 -6.74
C SER A 107 6.22 -27.65 -8.21
N MET A 108 7.39 -28.22 -8.49
CA MET A 108 7.81 -28.61 -9.84
C MET A 108 7.05 -29.85 -10.34
N GLU A 109 6.54 -30.67 -9.44
CA GLU A 109 5.83 -31.92 -9.77
C GLU A 109 4.36 -31.61 -10.07
N GLU A 110 3.82 -32.17 -11.16
CA GLU A 110 2.41 -31.95 -11.56
C GLU A 110 1.41 -32.56 -10.54
N ASP A 111 1.78 -33.67 -9.91
CA ASP A 111 0.93 -34.40 -8.95
C ASP A 111 1.32 -34.13 -7.49
N ALA A 112 1.98 -33.00 -7.22
CA ALA A 112 2.36 -32.64 -5.86
C ALA A 112 1.13 -32.41 -4.96
N PRO A 113 1.21 -32.75 -3.67
CA PRO A 113 0.15 -32.41 -2.74
C PRO A 113 0.00 -30.91 -2.60
N ASP A 114 -1.17 -30.49 -2.10
CA ASP A 114 -1.41 -29.08 -1.77
C ASP A 114 -0.30 -28.55 -0.86
N TYR A 115 0.10 -27.33 -1.14
CA TYR A 115 1.02 -26.59 -0.27
C TYR A 115 0.39 -26.41 1.11
N THR A 116 1.18 -26.66 2.14
CA THR A 116 0.77 -26.43 3.54
C THR A 116 1.77 -25.51 4.20
N GLY A 117 1.29 -24.38 4.70
CA GLY A 117 2.12 -23.39 5.38
C GLY A 117 1.56 -21.99 5.30
N GLU A 118 2.31 -21.06 5.83
CA GLU A 118 1.94 -19.64 5.85
C GLU A 118 2.08 -19.02 4.45
N ALA A 119 1.06 -18.25 4.03
CA ALA A 119 1.06 -17.55 2.77
C ALA A 119 0.58 -16.11 2.94
N THR A 120 1.21 -15.19 2.21
CA THR A 120 0.74 -13.80 2.10
C THR A 120 -0.27 -13.71 0.98
N LEU A 121 -1.50 -13.33 1.32
CA LEU A 121 -2.62 -13.21 0.39
C LEU A 121 -3.04 -11.76 0.22
N ARG A 122 -3.60 -11.45 -0.95
CA ARG A 122 -4.31 -10.20 -1.25
C ARG A 122 -5.71 -10.53 -1.70
N VAL A 123 -6.73 -10.04 -1.00
CA VAL A 123 -8.13 -10.18 -1.39
C VAL A 123 -8.66 -8.85 -1.92
N TYR A 124 -9.39 -8.92 -3.03
CA TYR A 124 -10.08 -7.76 -3.58
C TYR A 124 -11.22 -7.32 -2.65
N CYS A 125 -11.29 -6.02 -2.37
CA CYS A 125 -12.36 -5.40 -1.61
C CYS A 125 -12.86 -4.18 -2.38
N GLU A 126 -14.18 -4.01 -2.48
CA GLU A 126 -14.78 -2.80 -3.11
C GLU A 126 -14.44 -1.55 -2.28
N ASP A 127 -14.49 -1.66 -0.97
CA ASP A 127 -14.07 -0.64 -0.01
C ASP A 127 -12.97 -1.19 0.90
N ALA A 128 -11.73 -1.22 0.39
CA ALA A 128 -10.60 -1.78 1.11
C ALA A 128 -10.27 -1.03 2.40
N ASP A 129 -10.56 0.27 2.49
CA ASP A 129 -10.29 1.07 3.70
C ASP A 129 -11.22 0.70 4.86
N ASN A 130 -12.45 0.31 4.55
CA ASN A 130 -13.47 -0.06 5.53
C ASN A 130 -13.73 -1.57 5.60
N THR A 131 -12.81 -2.39 5.14
CA THR A 131 -12.90 -3.85 5.22
C THR A 131 -11.82 -4.38 6.18
N VAL A 132 -12.18 -5.28 7.06
CA VAL A 132 -11.24 -6.08 7.86
C VAL A 132 -11.25 -7.53 7.40
N ILE A 133 -10.17 -8.24 7.68
CA ILE A 133 -10.01 -9.65 7.35
C ILE A 133 -10.09 -10.47 8.63
N GLU A 134 -10.94 -11.48 8.60
CA GLU A 134 -11.00 -12.47 9.67
C GLU A 134 -10.62 -13.84 9.10
N VAL A 135 -9.69 -14.52 9.75
CA VAL A 135 -9.20 -15.86 9.38
C VAL A 135 -9.80 -16.90 10.31
N ALA A 136 -10.20 -18.03 9.73
CA ALA A 136 -10.70 -19.15 10.51
C ALA A 136 -9.56 -19.87 11.24
N GLN A 137 -9.64 -19.95 12.57
CA GLN A 137 -8.73 -20.70 13.44
C GLN A 137 -9.57 -21.52 14.41
N ASP A 138 -9.34 -22.83 14.48
CA ASP A 138 -10.06 -23.74 15.38
C ASP A 138 -11.60 -23.67 15.28
N GLY A 139 -12.13 -23.30 14.09
CA GLY A 139 -13.56 -23.17 13.84
C GLY A 139 -14.16 -21.82 14.19
N GLU A 140 -13.38 -20.87 14.67
CA GLU A 140 -13.78 -19.49 14.92
C GLU A 140 -13.06 -18.53 13.97
N TYR A 141 -13.73 -17.42 13.61
CA TYR A 141 -13.13 -16.37 12.80
C TYR A 141 -12.55 -15.29 13.70
N THR A 142 -11.27 -14.99 13.50
CA THR A 142 -10.53 -13.98 14.27
C THR A 142 -9.95 -12.93 13.31
N GLU A 143 -10.12 -11.65 13.65
CA GLU A 143 -9.53 -10.55 12.91
C GLU A 143 -8.00 -10.65 12.91
N VAL A 144 -7.40 -10.49 11.73
CA VAL A 144 -5.95 -10.49 11.55
C VAL A 144 -5.47 -9.12 11.06
N GLU A 145 -4.21 -8.84 11.34
CA GLU A 145 -3.58 -7.62 10.82
C GLU A 145 -3.55 -7.65 9.29
N SER A 146 -3.99 -6.55 8.67
CA SER A 146 -4.02 -6.44 7.22
C SER A 146 -3.71 -5.03 6.75
N THR A 147 -3.09 -4.94 5.57
CA THR A 147 -2.66 -3.66 4.96
C THR A 147 -3.41 -3.42 3.66
N VAL A 148 -3.84 -2.17 3.43
CA VAL A 148 -4.49 -1.76 2.18
C VAL A 148 -3.45 -1.55 1.09
N ILE A 149 -3.61 -2.22 -0.05
CA ILE A 149 -2.79 -2.07 -1.25
C ILE A 149 -3.72 -1.84 -2.46
N GLY A 150 -4.02 -0.59 -2.74
CA GLY A 150 -4.98 -0.22 -3.78
C GLY A 150 -6.39 -0.71 -3.45
N SER A 151 -6.96 -1.58 -4.29
CA SER A 151 -8.28 -2.21 -4.07
C SER A 151 -8.17 -3.57 -3.38
N TYR A 152 -7.06 -3.88 -2.74
CA TYR A 152 -6.83 -5.15 -2.07
C TYR A 152 -6.46 -4.94 -0.61
N ARG A 153 -6.80 -5.96 0.20
CA ARG A 153 -6.28 -6.14 1.56
C ARG A 153 -5.25 -7.24 1.55
N GLN A 154 -4.04 -6.94 2.00
CA GLN A 154 -2.96 -7.92 2.16
C GLN A 154 -2.89 -8.37 3.61
N PHE A 155 -2.79 -9.66 3.82
CA PHE A 155 -2.69 -10.33 5.12
C PHE A 155 -1.97 -11.66 4.97
N THR A 156 -1.66 -12.31 6.09
CA THR A 156 -0.97 -13.60 6.12
C THR A 156 -1.82 -14.63 6.84
N MET A 157 -1.88 -15.85 6.32
CA MET A 157 -2.60 -16.96 6.94
C MET A 157 -2.00 -18.32 6.57
N GLU A 158 -2.33 -19.35 7.34
CA GLU A 158 -2.04 -20.74 6.98
C GLU A 158 -2.91 -21.18 5.80
N VAL A 159 -2.30 -21.86 4.83
CA VAL A 159 -2.97 -22.45 3.66
C VAL A 159 -2.71 -23.97 3.69
N PRO A 160 -3.72 -24.82 3.42
CA PRO A 160 -5.11 -24.51 3.10
C PRO A 160 -5.89 -23.96 4.30
N GLY A 161 -6.80 -23.02 4.03
CA GLY A 161 -7.56 -22.37 5.07
C GLY A 161 -8.71 -21.53 4.56
N SER A 162 -9.45 -20.91 5.47
CA SER A 162 -10.58 -20.06 5.13
C SER A 162 -10.45 -18.72 5.81
N PHE A 163 -10.91 -17.67 5.12
CA PHE A 163 -11.02 -16.32 5.66
C PHE A 163 -12.31 -15.68 5.17
N ARG A 164 -12.68 -14.57 5.78
CA ARG A 164 -13.79 -13.74 5.31
C ARG A 164 -13.46 -12.26 5.34
N THR A 165 -14.12 -11.51 4.47
CA THR A 165 -14.10 -10.04 4.47
C THR A 165 -15.29 -9.52 5.26
N VAL A 166 -15.05 -8.58 6.16
CA VAL A 166 -16.08 -7.94 6.98
C VAL A 166 -16.00 -6.45 6.78
N GLU A 167 -17.08 -5.86 6.26
CA GLU A 167 -17.19 -4.41 6.18
C GLU A 167 -17.44 -3.83 7.58
N VAL A 168 -16.54 -2.95 8.01
CA VAL A 168 -16.75 -2.18 9.24
C VAL A 168 -17.36 -0.85 8.84
N GLU A 169 -18.50 -0.50 9.46
CA GLU A 169 -19.09 0.82 9.27
C GLU A 169 -18.02 1.87 9.56
N GLY A 170 -17.54 2.49 8.50
CA GLY A 170 -16.37 3.34 8.55
C GLY A 170 -16.53 4.46 9.55
N SER A 171 -15.48 4.76 10.23
CA SER A 171 -15.27 5.89 11.15
C SER A 171 -15.62 7.29 10.55
N HIS A 172 -16.17 7.34 9.34
CA HIS A 172 -16.72 8.58 8.76
C HIS A 172 -17.81 9.17 9.64
N THR A 173 -18.62 8.33 10.34
CA THR A 173 -19.62 8.78 11.31
C THR A 173 -18.96 9.55 12.45
N LEU A 174 -17.81 9.08 12.93
CA LEU A 174 -17.06 9.74 14.00
C LEU A 174 -16.44 11.06 13.51
N LEU A 175 -15.93 11.08 12.29
CA LEU A 175 -15.36 12.27 11.66
C LEU A 175 -16.45 13.31 11.33
N ILE A 176 -17.62 12.87 10.86
CA ILE A 176 -18.80 13.73 10.63
C ILE A 176 -19.31 14.29 11.97
N VAL A 177 -19.43 13.47 13.01
CA VAL A 177 -19.83 13.93 14.36
C VAL A 177 -18.80 14.92 14.91
N LEU A 178 -17.49 14.68 14.74
CA LEU A 178 -16.44 15.61 15.18
C LEU A 178 -16.51 16.94 14.42
N CYS A 179 -16.81 16.91 13.10
CA CYS A 179 -17.00 18.12 12.30
C CYS A 179 -18.26 18.90 12.72
N ILE A 180 -19.39 18.22 13.02
CA ILE A 180 -20.62 18.85 13.48
C ILE A 180 -20.42 19.48 14.85
N VAL A 181 -19.82 18.76 15.81
CA VAL A 181 -19.55 19.26 17.16
C VAL A 181 -18.53 20.40 17.12
N GLY A 182 -17.44 20.25 16.33
CA GLY A 182 -16.45 21.31 16.12
C GLY A 182 -17.06 22.57 15.51
N GLY A 183 -17.90 22.41 14.49
CA GLY A 183 -18.64 23.51 13.86
C GLY A 183 -19.59 24.23 14.84
N ALA A 184 -20.33 23.47 15.65
CA ALA A 184 -21.21 24.03 16.67
C ALA A 184 -20.44 24.85 17.74
N VAL A 185 -19.28 24.36 18.18
CA VAL A 185 -18.39 25.08 19.12
C VAL A 185 -17.87 26.37 18.51
N VAL A 186 -17.45 26.35 17.26
CA VAL A 186 -16.97 27.57 16.57
C VAL A 186 -18.10 28.60 16.42
N ILE A 187 -19.30 28.19 16.05
CA ILE A 187 -20.47 29.08 15.95
C ILE A 187 -20.81 29.67 17.34
N LEU A 188 -20.77 28.85 18.39
CA LEU A 188 -21.00 29.32 19.77
C LEU A 188 -19.96 30.37 20.19
N LEU A 189 -18.69 30.15 19.88
CA LEU A 189 -17.63 31.11 20.16
C LEU A 189 -17.81 32.44 19.40
N ILE A 190 -18.20 32.38 18.11
CA ILE A 190 -18.50 33.57 17.31
C ILE A 190 -19.65 34.37 17.93
N VAL A 191 -20.74 33.71 18.36
CA VAL A 191 -21.89 34.34 19.01
C VAL A 191 -21.49 34.97 20.35
N LEU A 192 -20.68 34.28 21.16
CA LEU A 192 -20.20 34.80 22.45
C LEU A 192 -19.25 36.00 22.27
N LEU A 193 -18.34 35.94 21.30
CA LEU A 193 -17.45 37.06 20.96
C LEU A 193 -18.22 38.24 20.37
N GLY A 194 -19.23 37.98 19.54
CA GLY A 194 -20.14 39.00 19.00
C GLY A 194 -20.93 39.70 20.11
N LYS A 195 -21.48 38.94 21.09
CA LYS A 195 -22.16 39.53 22.27
C LYS A 195 -21.20 40.37 23.13
N LYS A 196 -19.95 39.91 23.29
CA LYS A 196 -18.91 40.66 24.04
C LYS A 196 -18.50 41.94 23.32
N ALA A 197 -18.40 41.91 22.01
CA ALA A 197 -18.11 43.10 21.19
C ALA A 197 -19.28 44.07 21.16
N ALA A 198 -20.52 43.62 21.11
CA ALA A 198 -21.71 44.43 21.18
C ALA A 198 -21.84 45.13 22.54
N LYS A 199 -21.50 44.44 23.66
CA LYS A 199 -21.49 45.04 25.01
C LYS A 199 -20.41 46.14 25.11
N ARG A 200 -19.22 45.92 24.56
CA ARG A 200 -18.13 46.93 24.50
C ARG A 200 -18.50 48.14 23.63
N ARG A 201 -19.28 47.96 22.54
CA ARG A 201 -19.78 49.07 21.72
C ARG A 201 -20.85 49.91 22.43
N LYS A 202 -21.73 49.28 23.26
CA LYS A 202 -22.72 49.99 24.08
C LYS A 202 -22.03 50.83 25.16
N THR A 203 -21.03 50.30 25.86
CA THR A 203 -20.28 51.06 26.90
C THR A 203 -19.48 52.21 26.29
N ARG A 204 -18.87 52.04 25.10
CA ARG A 204 -18.17 53.14 24.40
C ARG A 204 -19.12 54.21 23.89
N LYS A 205 -20.35 53.87 23.49
CA LYS A 205 -21.36 54.89 23.08
C LYS A 205 -21.91 55.64 24.31
N ALA A 206 -22.08 54.98 25.47
CA ALA A 206 -22.46 55.66 26.70
C ALA A 206 -21.36 56.67 27.18
N ALA A 207 -20.09 56.20 27.23
CA ALA A 207 -18.95 57.05 27.61
C ALA A 207 -18.71 58.23 26.62
N LYS A 208 -19.13 58.10 25.35
CA LYS A 208 -19.02 59.21 24.37
C LYS A 208 -20.19 60.19 24.48
N ARG A 209 -21.36 59.81 25.03
CA ARG A 209 -22.48 60.68 25.34
C ARG A 209 -22.17 61.55 26.57
N ASP A 210 -21.59 60.93 27.62
CA ASP A 210 -21.21 61.67 28.84
C ASP A 210 -20.08 62.69 28.61
N ARG A 211 -19.15 62.40 27.68
CA ARG A 211 -18.10 63.37 27.26
C ARG A 211 -18.65 64.52 26.39
N LYS A 212 -19.82 64.37 25.72
CA LYS A 212 -20.42 65.40 24.89
C LYS A 212 -21.36 66.29 25.68
N ALA A 213 -21.84 65.86 26.84
CA ALA A 213 -22.64 66.67 27.78
C ALA A 213 -21.79 67.54 28.70
N GLY A 214 -20.49 67.22 28.89
CA GLY A 214 -19.57 67.99 29.72
C GLY A 214 -18.72 69.04 28.97
N LYS A 215 -18.99 69.33 27.70
CA LYS A 215 -18.21 70.27 26.89
C LYS A 215 -19.11 71.33 26.19
N ALA A 216 -20.11 71.78 26.91
CA ALA A 216 -20.99 72.88 26.48
C ALA A 216 -20.85 74.13 27.34
N ASP A 217 -19.74 74.33 28.04
CA ASP A 217 -19.41 75.58 28.70
C ASP A 217 -17.89 75.79 28.62
N GLU A 218 -17.48 76.77 27.92
CA GLU A 218 -16.27 77.56 27.72
C GLU A 218 -15.88 77.66 26.22
N ASP A 219 -16.29 78.60 25.69
CA ASP A 219 -16.16 79.93 25.15
C ASP A 219 -14.84 80.22 24.44
N GLN A 220 -15.08 80.72 23.25
CA GLN A 220 -14.37 81.77 22.50
C GLN A 220 -12.87 81.99 22.76
N SER A 221 -12.14 81.90 21.73
CA SER A 221 -11.24 82.96 21.23
C SER A 221 -10.12 82.44 20.37
N GLY A 222 -10.01 82.98 19.18
CA GLY A 222 -8.74 83.39 18.59
C GLY A 222 -8.17 82.55 17.47
N THR A 223 -8.52 82.96 16.29
CA THR A 223 -7.65 83.41 15.16
C THR A 223 -6.55 82.50 14.64
N ASN A 224 -6.73 82.27 13.39
CA ASN A 224 -5.83 82.49 12.23
C ASN A 224 -4.70 81.49 11.92
N GLU A 225 -4.79 81.20 10.68
CA GLU A 225 -3.80 81.22 9.53
C GLU A 225 -2.94 79.93 9.41
N SER A 226 -3.12 79.43 8.31
CA SER A 226 -2.51 79.37 6.94
C SER A 226 -1.72 78.06 6.81
N ASP A 227 -2.00 77.46 5.82
CA ASP A 227 -1.66 77.44 4.44
C ASP A 227 -0.80 76.22 4.06
N SER A 228 -1.20 75.75 2.93
CA SER A 228 -0.50 75.12 1.81
C SER A 228 -0.11 73.67 1.90
N LYS A 229 -0.78 72.93 1.01
CA LYS A 229 -0.22 72.32 -0.19
C LYS A 229 0.83 71.24 0.07
N ASP A 230 0.78 70.13 -0.57
CA ASP A 230 0.57 69.77 -1.95
C ASP A 230 0.46 68.24 -2.03
N SER A 231 -0.44 67.81 -2.84
CA SER A 231 -0.41 66.51 -3.54
C SER A 231 0.50 66.73 -4.77
N PRO A 232 0.91 65.81 -5.57
CA PRO A 232 0.33 64.53 -5.95
C PRO A 232 1.32 63.45 -6.46
N ALA A 233 0.68 62.39 -6.94
CA ALA A 233 0.98 61.60 -8.14
C ALA A 233 2.00 60.48 -8.05
N GLU A 234 1.46 59.30 -8.43
CA GLU A 234 1.59 58.60 -9.72
C GLU A 234 2.93 57.87 -9.87
N GLY A 235 2.86 56.70 -10.23
CA GLY A 235 2.93 56.09 -11.52
C GLY A 235 3.38 54.64 -11.43
N THR A 236 2.60 53.79 -12.03
CA THR A 236 2.89 52.98 -13.22
C THR A 236 4.01 51.98 -13.03
N ASP A 237 3.74 50.77 -13.27
CA ASP A 237 3.27 50.03 -14.44
C ASP A 237 4.38 49.11 -14.96
N VAL A 238 3.97 47.99 -15.49
CA VAL A 238 4.45 47.34 -16.70
C VAL A 238 5.36 46.11 -16.53
N THR A 239 4.73 44.95 -16.81
CA THR A 239 5.06 43.97 -17.86
C THR A 239 6.42 43.27 -17.75
N ASP A 240 6.61 42.14 -18.23
CA ASP A 240 6.00 41.29 -19.28
C ASP A 240 6.80 40.01 -19.42
N ALA A 241 6.13 39.01 -19.93
CA ALA A 241 6.53 38.05 -20.96
C ALA A 241 7.69 37.07 -20.65
N ALA A 242 7.38 35.87 -20.81
CA ALA A 242 7.20 35.04 -22.00
C ALA A 242 8.40 34.13 -22.32
N GLU A 243 7.99 32.92 -22.68
CA GLU A 243 8.57 32.02 -23.70
C GLU A 243 9.98 31.44 -23.42
N ASP A 244 10.21 30.21 -23.62
CA ASP A 244 10.13 29.46 -24.87
C ASP A 244 10.39 27.96 -24.69
N ALA A 245 9.68 27.23 -25.44
CA ALA A 245 9.78 25.98 -26.11
C ALA A 245 11.18 25.34 -26.32
N GLY A 246 11.13 23.99 -26.47
CA GLY A 246 12.15 23.18 -27.13
C GLY A 246 12.05 21.71 -26.74
N GLN A 247 11.23 20.92 -27.22
CA GLN A 247 11.24 19.98 -28.36
C GLN A 247 12.65 19.44 -28.76
N THR A 248 12.79 18.14 -28.71
CA THR A 248 13.21 17.13 -29.69
C THR A 248 13.70 15.91 -28.94
N ALA A 249 13.13 14.72 -29.06
CA ALA A 249 13.13 13.75 -30.16
C ALA A 249 14.46 12.99 -30.30
N ASP A 250 14.30 11.69 -30.38
CA ASP A 250 15.10 10.63 -31.00
C ASP A 250 16.34 10.06 -30.30
N ALA A 251 16.25 8.83 -29.89
CA ALA A 251 16.80 7.61 -30.48
C ALA A 251 16.37 6.39 -29.65
#